data_58cbad2cc5abb6b2af69a0a2bbe60c59
#
_entry.id   58cbad2cc5abb6b2af69a0a2bbe60c59
#
_cell.length_a   1.000
_cell.length_b   1.000
_cell.length_c   1.000
_cell.angle_alpha   90.00
_cell.angle_beta   90.00
_cell.angle_gamma   90.00
#
_symmetry.space_group_name_H-M   'P 1'
#
loop_
_entity.id
_entity.type
_entity.pdbx_description
1 polymer ?
#
loop_
_entity_poly.entity_id
_entity_poly.type
_entity_poly.pdbx_seq_one_letter_code
_entity_poly.pdbx_strand_id
1 'polypeptide(L)'
;ILVRPYILPHISKLTSDEIKMLGGKDGLRKQQGFYVYRNKRLLVWGTWFRMMRQGDLSKLARIRVDIPNTLDDLWTLDIKKSSALPPAEVRKNLEIIINQIAERSKRTWTFRGKKEISDTETHVWNRMKNKQGGFYYEVNREHPLVQQMIKAHPDIEVSLNALLQQIEMGLPLNQLYV
;
A
#
# COMPACT_ATOMS: atom_id res chain seq x y z
N ILE A 1 3.11 -29.64 0.83
CA ILE A 1 2.53 -28.38 0.30
C ILE A 1 3.56 -27.29 0.47
N LEU A 2 3.87 -26.58 -0.61
CA LEU A 2 4.79 -25.45 -0.57
C LEU A 2 3.97 -24.15 -0.71
N VAL A 3 4.13 -23.25 0.26
CA VAL A 3 3.43 -21.96 0.27
C VAL A 3 4.44 -20.83 0.15
N ARG A 4 4.25 -19.95 -0.83
CA ARG A 4 5.12 -18.81 -1.08
C ARG A 4 4.29 -17.53 -1.13
N PRO A 5 4.40 -16.65 -0.11
CA PRO A 5 3.73 -15.36 -0.12
C PRO A 5 4.53 -14.32 -0.92
N TYR A 6 3.81 -13.48 -1.66
CA TYR A 6 4.34 -12.36 -2.43
C TYR A 6 3.54 -11.10 -2.13
N ILE A 7 4.21 -9.96 -2.08
CA ILE A 7 3.61 -8.64 -2.05
C ILE A 7 4.00 -7.91 -3.32
N LEU A 8 3.01 -7.51 -4.10
CA LEU A 8 3.24 -6.66 -5.26
C LEU A 8 3.73 -5.27 -4.81
N PRO A 9 4.56 -4.61 -5.62
CA PRO A 9 4.94 -3.24 -5.35
C PRO A 9 3.71 -2.31 -5.34
N HIS A 10 3.84 -1.17 -4.66
CA HIS A 10 2.78 -0.14 -4.68
C HIS A 10 2.51 0.31 -6.11
N ILE A 11 1.25 0.65 -6.43
CA ILE A 11 0.81 1.00 -7.78
C ILE A 11 1.62 2.18 -8.38
N SER A 12 2.12 3.10 -7.55
CA SER A 12 2.97 4.20 -7.99
C SER A 12 4.35 3.78 -8.52
N LYS A 13 4.77 2.54 -8.25
CA LYS A 13 6.03 1.97 -8.73
C LYS A 13 5.85 1.07 -9.96
N LEU A 14 4.62 0.91 -10.43
CA LEU A 14 4.29 0.09 -11.58
C LEU A 14 4.14 0.97 -12.83
N THR A 15 4.63 0.47 -13.95
CA THR A 15 4.41 1.07 -15.26
C THR A 15 2.96 0.86 -15.74
N SER A 16 2.51 1.66 -16.70
CA SER A 16 1.17 1.52 -17.28
C SER A 16 0.92 0.13 -17.88
N ASP A 17 1.94 -0.49 -18.46
CA ASP A 17 1.82 -1.83 -19.05
C ASP A 17 1.76 -2.92 -17.99
N GLU A 18 2.53 -2.82 -16.91
CA GLU A 18 2.42 -3.72 -15.77
C GLU A 18 1.04 -3.64 -15.11
N ILE A 19 0.48 -2.42 -14.98
CA ILE A 19 -0.88 -2.23 -14.46
C ILE A 19 -1.91 -2.91 -15.38
N LYS A 20 -1.77 -2.80 -16.71
CA LYS A 20 -2.64 -3.50 -17.66
C LYS A 20 -2.51 -5.01 -17.54
N MET A 21 -1.29 -5.56 -17.44
CA MET A 21 -1.03 -6.98 -17.23
C MET A 21 -1.68 -7.52 -15.95
N LEU A 22 -1.76 -6.71 -14.90
CA LEU A 22 -2.42 -7.04 -13.65
C LEU A 22 -3.96 -6.89 -13.70
N GLY A 23 -4.53 -6.65 -14.90
CA GLY A 23 -5.96 -6.47 -15.11
C GLY A 23 -6.48 -5.06 -14.77
N GLY A 24 -5.61 -4.04 -14.85
CA GLY A 24 -5.92 -2.66 -14.55
C GLY A 24 -6.06 -2.39 -13.04
N LYS A 25 -6.58 -1.22 -12.69
CA LYS A 25 -6.76 -0.81 -11.29
C LYS A 25 -7.65 -1.78 -10.49
N ASP A 26 -8.70 -2.30 -11.10
CA ASP A 26 -9.61 -3.28 -10.48
C ASP A 26 -9.00 -4.68 -10.39
N GLY A 27 -8.08 -5.02 -11.27
CA GLY A 27 -7.41 -6.31 -11.29
C GLY A 27 -6.62 -6.58 -10.01
N LEU A 28 -5.96 -5.57 -9.46
CA LEU A 28 -5.27 -5.69 -8.18
C LEU A 28 -6.20 -6.17 -7.07
N ARG A 29 -7.43 -5.66 -7.04
CA ARG A 29 -8.44 -6.04 -6.04
C ARG A 29 -9.04 -7.41 -6.33
N LYS A 30 -9.39 -7.71 -7.57
CA LYS A 30 -10.05 -8.96 -7.97
C LYS A 30 -9.13 -10.17 -7.94
N GLN A 31 -7.84 -9.96 -8.19
CA GLN A 31 -6.84 -11.02 -8.30
C GLN A 31 -6.01 -11.25 -7.04
N GLN A 32 -6.40 -10.66 -5.90
CA GLN A 32 -5.71 -10.85 -4.63
C GLN A 32 -5.96 -12.25 -4.04
N GLY A 33 -5.02 -12.78 -3.25
CA GLY A 33 -5.19 -14.04 -2.55
C GLY A 33 -4.38 -15.19 -3.07
N PHE A 34 -4.94 -16.39 -2.96
CA PHE A 34 -4.26 -17.63 -3.29
C PHE A 34 -4.26 -17.93 -4.78
N TYR A 35 -3.12 -18.51 -5.22
CA TYR A 35 -2.88 -19.07 -6.53
C TYR A 35 -2.43 -20.51 -6.33
N VAL A 36 -3.32 -21.49 -6.57
CA VAL A 36 -3.09 -22.89 -6.32
C VAL A 36 -2.59 -23.58 -7.60
N TYR A 37 -1.43 -24.16 -7.49
CA TYR A 37 -0.79 -24.92 -8.56
C TYR A 37 -0.72 -26.41 -8.20
N ARG A 38 -1.04 -27.27 -9.15
CA ARG A 38 -0.82 -28.71 -9.10
C ARG A 38 0.02 -29.11 -10.29
N ASN A 39 1.15 -29.75 -10.05
CA ASN A 39 2.07 -30.14 -11.10
C ASN A 39 2.39 -29.00 -12.10
N LYS A 40 2.69 -27.82 -11.57
CA LYS A 40 2.95 -26.57 -12.32
C LYS A 40 1.74 -25.99 -13.09
N ARG A 41 0.58 -26.64 -13.06
CA ARG A 41 -0.66 -26.14 -13.66
C ARG A 41 -1.44 -25.31 -12.65
N LEU A 42 -1.81 -24.09 -13.02
CA LEU A 42 -2.68 -23.22 -12.21
C LEU A 42 -4.12 -23.77 -12.24
N LEU A 43 -4.68 -24.06 -11.07
CA LEU A 43 -6.04 -24.59 -10.90
C LEU A 43 -7.00 -23.50 -10.41
N VAL A 44 -6.58 -22.72 -9.42
CA VAL A 44 -7.38 -21.69 -8.78
C VAL A 44 -6.54 -20.43 -8.60
N TRP A 45 -7.15 -19.26 -8.79
CA TRP A 45 -6.46 -17.98 -8.63
C TRP A 45 -7.37 -16.92 -8.05
N GLY A 46 -6.78 -15.94 -7.37
CA GLY A 46 -7.47 -14.72 -6.91
C GLY A 46 -8.55 -14.95 -5.86
N THR A 47 -8.38 -15.95 -4.99
CA THR A 47 -9.35 -16.29 -3.95
C THR A 47 -8.72 -16.33 -2.57
N TRP A 48 -9.52 -15.99 -1.54
CA TRP A 48 -9.16 -16.19 -0.13
C TRP A 48 -9.83 -17.40 0.50
N PHE A 49 -10.49 -18.26 -0.29
CA PHE A 49 -11.24 -19.42 0.20
C PHE A 49 -12.24 -19.09 1.32
N ARG A 50 -12.85 -17.91 1.29
CA ARG A 50 -13.74 -17.38 2.36
C ARG A 50 -13.08 -17.21 3.73
N MET A 51 -11.75 -17.36 3.85
CA MET A 51 -11.02 -17.13 5.10
C MET A 51 -10.82 -15.64 5.38
N MET A 52 -10.81 -14.80 4.34
CA MET A 52 -10.71 -13.35 4.44
C MET A 52 -11.56 -12.68 3.34
N ARG A 53 -12.08 -11.48 3.63
CA ARG A 53 -12.75 -10.66 2.62
C ARG A 53 -11.73 -9.99 1.71
N GLN A 54 -12.05 -9.88 0.42
CA GLN A 54 -11.27 -9.07 -0.50
C GLN A 54 -11.36 -7.60 -0.11
N GLY A 55 -10.24 -6.98 0.19
CA GLY A 55 -10.17 -5.60 0.63
C GLY A 55 -9.08 -4.80 -0.07
N ASP A 56 -9.13 -3.48 0.10
CA ASP A 56 -8.12 -2.60 -0.50
C ASP A 56 -6.76 -2.74 0.15
N LEU A 57 -6.71 -3.04 1.43
CA LEU A 57 -5.46 -3.19 2.17
C LEU A 57 -4.72 -4.48 1.84
N SER A 58 -5.42 -5.51 1.35
CA SER A 58 -4.86 -6.81 0.96
C SER A 58 -4.63 -6.96 -0.54
N LYS A 59 -4.97 -5.96 -1.35
CA LYS A 59 -4.94 -6.03 -2.82
C LYS A 59 -3.57 -6.28 -3.46
N LEU A 60 -2.48 -6.04 -2.73
CA LEU A 60 -1.12 -6.36 -3.19
C LEU A 60 -0.68 -7.78 -2.85
N ALA A 61 -1.44 -8.50 -2.03
CA ALA A 61 -1.07 -9.83 -1.58
C ALA A 61 -1.38 -10.91 -2.63
N ARG A 62 -0.39 -11.78 -2.88
CA ARG A 62 -0.48 -12.97 -3.72
C ARG A 62 0.18 -14.12 -2.98
N ILE A 63 -0.48 -15.27 -2.90
CA ILE A 63 0.06 -16.44 -2.20
C ILE A 63 0.04 -17.62 -3.14
N ARG A 64 1.22 -18.06 -3.57
CA ARG A 64 1.35 -19.28 -4.36
C ARG A 64 1.33 -20.51 -3.45
N VAL A 65 0.50 -21.48 -3.80
CA VAL A 65 0.40 -22.78 -3.13
C VAL A 65 0.66 -23.87 -4.16
N ASP A 66 1.74 -24.62 -4.00
CA ASP A 66 2.06 -25.77 -4.84
C ASP A 66 1.63 -27.05 -4.11
N ILE A 67 0.73 -27.81 -4.73
CA ILE A 67 0.17 -29.05 -4.20
C ILE A 67 0.77 -30.24 -4.98
N PRO A 68 1.32 -31.24 -4.27
CA PRO A 68 1.74 -32.49 -4.92
C PRO A 68 0.51 -33.36 -5.26
N ASN A 69 0.63 -34.19 -6.26
CA ASN A 69 -0.45 -35.09 -6.72
C ASN A 69 -0.93 -36.06 -5.62
N THR A 70 -0.08 -36.37 -4.64
CA THR A 70 -0.39 -37.31 -3.53
C THR A 70 -1.46 -36.74 -2.56
N LEU A 71 -1.83 -35.48 -2.70
CA LEU A 71 -2.84 -34.84 -1.83
C LEU A 71 -4.17 -34.56 -2.55
N ASP A 72 -4.38 -35.15 -3.72
CA ASP A 72 -5.59 -34.91 -4.51
C ASP A 72 -6.87 -35.32 -3.77
N ASP A 73 -6.84 -36.45 -3.07
CA ASP A 73 -8.00 -36.98 -2.32
C ASP A 73 -8.32 -36.13 -1.09
N LEU A 74 -7.32 -35.45 -0.51
CA LEU A 74 -7.49 -34.59 0.65
C LEU A 74 -7.94 -33.18 0.27
N TRP A 75 -7.55 -32.73 -0.91
CA TRP A 75 -7.94 -31.43 -1.44
C TRP A 75 -9.16 -31.64 -2.36
N THR A 76 -10.36 -31.39 -1.82
CA THR A 76 -11.60 -31.45 -2.63
C THR A 76 -11.55 -30.40 -3.74
N LEU A 77 -10.83 -30.77 -4.81
CA LEU A 77 -10.74 -30.02 -6.04
C LEU A 77 -11.99 -30.31 -6.87
N ASP A 78 -13.05 -29.56 -6.66
CA ASP A 78 -14.13 -29.56 -7.63
C ASP A 78 -13.66 -28.79 -8.87
N ILE A 79 -13.12 -29.58 -9.82
CA ILE A 79 -12.53 -29.09 -11.08
C ILE A 79 -13.59 -28.32 -11.93
N LYS A 80 -14.86 -28.56 -11.68
CA LYS A 80 -15.98 -27.94 -12.40
C LYS A 80 -16.48 -26.63 -11.77
N LYS A 81 -16.15 -26.38 -10.50
CA LYS A 81 -16.64 -25.19 -9.79
C LYS A 81 -15.49 -24.56 -9.06
N SER A 82 -14.69 -23.70 -9.58
CA SER A 82 -13.68 -22.79 -8.97
C SER A 82 -13.67 -22.64 -7.41
N SER A 83 -14.11 -23.66 -6.66
CA SER A 83 -14.28 -23.74 -5.22
C SER A 83 -13.46 -24.88 -4.63
N ALA A 84 -12.12 -24.80 -4.81
CA ALA A 84 -11.24 -25.65 -4.04
C ALA A 84 -11.21 -25.15 -2.59
N LEU A 85 -11.74 -25.92 -1.66
CA LEU A 85 -11.61 -25.62 -0.23
C LEU A 85 -10.41 -26.40 0.33
N PRO A 86 -9.45 -25.74 0.97
CA PRO A 86 -8.33 -26.42 1.59
C PRO A 86 -8.81 -27.30 2.76
N PRO A 87 -8.18 -28.47 3.01
CA PRO A 87 -8.42 -29.29 4.18
C PRO A 87 -8.30 -28.50 5.48
N ALA A 88 -9.02 -28.89 6.52
CA ALA A 88 -9.07 -28.14 7.79
C ALA A 88 -7.68 -27.89 8.42
N GLU A 89 -6.79 -28.88 8.34
CA GLU A 89 -5.42 -28.77 8.86
C GLU A 89 -4.57 -27.76 8.06
N VAL A 90 -4.73 -27.76 6.73
CA VAL A 90 -4.06 -26.82 5.84
C VAL A 90 -4.62 -25.41 6.07
N ARG A 91 -5.92 -25.31 6.30
CA ARG A 91 -6.62 -24.03 6.52
C ARG A 91 -6.06 -23.26 7.71
N LYS A 92 -5.82 -23.91 8.85
CA LYS A 92 -5.21 -23.26 10.04
C LYS A 92 -3.85 -22.64 9.72
N ASN A 93 -3.00 -23.37 8.99
CA ASN A 93 -1.68 -22.86 8.59
C ASN A 93 -1.79 -21.69 7.58
N LEU A 94 -2.76 -21.76 6.66
CA LEU A 94 -3.00 -20.70 5.70
C LEU A 94 -3.54 -19.43 6.38
N GLU A 95 -4.34 -19.53 7.45
CA GLU A 95 -4.83 -18.38 8.22
C GLU A 95 -3.69 -17.58 8.87
N ILE A 96 -2.67 -18.26 9.39
CA ILE A 96 -1.48 -17.60 9.93
C ILE A 96 -0.76 -16.80 8.83
N ILE A 97 -0.60 -17.42 7.65
CA ILE A 97 0.06 -16.78 6.51
C ILE A 97 -0.78 -15.59 5.98
N ILE A 98 -2.11 -15.73 5.95
CA ILE A 98 -3.03 -14.64 5.57
C ILE A 98 -2.80 -13.42 6.46
N ASN A 99 -2.81 -13.60 7.78
CA ASN A 99 -2.63 -12.49 8.72
C ASN A 99 -1.29 -11.79 8.52
N GLN A 100 -0.21 -12.54 8.37
CA GLN A 100 1.12 -11.99 8.14
C GLN A 100 1.21 -11.22 6.82
N ILE A 101 0.65 -11.76 5.73
CA ILE A 101 0.74 -11.12 4.42
C ILE A 101 -0.22 -9.94 4.28
N ALA A 102 -1.40 -10.00 4.92
CA ALA A 102 -2.35 -8.90 4.96
C ALA A 102 -1.73 -7.68 5.65
N GLU A 103 -1.07 -7.87 6.79
CA GLU A 103 -0.35 -6.79 7.48
C GLU A 103 0.80 -6.20 6.63
N ARG A 104 1.56 -7.05 5.93
CA ARG A 104 2.61 -6.57 5.01
C ARG A 104 2.02 -5.80 3.82
N SER A 105 0.95 -6.31 3.20
CA SER A 105 0.24 -5.64 2.10
C SER A 105 -0.29 -4.28 2.56
N LYS A 106 -0.92 -4.23 3.73
CA LYS A 106 -1.38 -2.99 4.37
C LYS A 106 -0.24 -1.99 4.52
N ARG A 107 0.89 -2.40 5.09
CA ARG A 107 2.07 -1.53 5.25
C ARG A 107 2.58 -1.01 3.90
N THR A 108 2.68 -1.86 2.89
CA THR A 108 3.12 -1.46 1.55
C THR A 108 2.14 -0.49 0.90
N TRP A 109 0.85 -0.69 1.10
CA TRP A 109 -0.19 0.17 0.55
C TRP A 109 -0.30 1.51 1.31
N THR A 110 -0.23 1.49 2.64
CA THR A 110 -0.31 2.68 3.49
C THR A 110 1.03 3.41 3.59
N PHE A 111 2.12 2.74 3.23
CA PHE A 111 3.44 3.36 3.18
C PHE A 111 3.49 4.30 1.97
N ARG A 112 2.96 5.49 2.14
CA ARG A 112 3.32 6.65 1.33
C ARG A 112 4.79 6.87 1.60
N GLY A 113 5.63 6.51 0.63
CA GLY A 113 7.06 6.44 0.71
C GLY A 113 7.65 7.23 1.86
N LYS A 114 8.50 6.60 2.66
CA LYS A 114 9.38 7.37 3.53
C LYS A 114 10.05 8.35 2.58
N LYS A 115 9.76 9.66 2.72
CA LYS A 115 10.48 10.67 2.00
C LYS A 115 11.93 10.32 2.23
N GLU A 116 12.67 9.93 1.21
CA GLU A 116 14.11 10.01 1.27
C GLU A 116 14.36 11.47 1.54
N ILE A 117 14.55 11.79 2.81
CA ILE A 117 15.20 13.01 3.20
C ILE A 117 16.60 12.79 2.67
N SER A 118 16.83 13.20 1.42
CA SER A 118 18.16 13.58 1.04
C SER A 118 18.47 14.71 2.05
N ASP A 119 19.45 14.49 2.93
CA ASP A 119 19.91 15.48 3.90
C ASP A 119 20.34 16.82 3.25
N THR A 120 20.18 16.94 1.94
CA THR A 120 20.54 18.08 1.09
C THR A 120 19.36 18.93 0.61
N GLU A 121 18.10 18.47 0.73
CA GLU A 121 16.95 19.28 0.30
C GLU A 121 16.14 19.78 1.49
N THR A 122 16.28 21.06 1.78
CA THR A 122 15.44 21.74 2.77
C THR A 122 14.05 21.96 2.17
N HIS A 123 13.04 21.31 2.75
CA HIS A 123 11.68 21.40 2.25
C HIS A 123 11.04 22.73 2.59
N VAL A 124 10.25 23.26 1.67
CA VAL A 124 9.48 24.50 1.85
C VAL A 124 8.35 24.33 2.88
N TRP A 125 7.79 23.10 2.99
CA TRP A 125 6.67 22.81 3.88
C TRP A 125 7.02 21.79 4.97
N ASN A 126 6.73 22.14 6.22
CA ASN A 126 6.75 21.22 7.35
C ASN A 126 5.35 20.66 7.60
N ARG A 127 5.23 19.33 7.66
CA ARG A 127 3.98 18.68 8.04
C ARG A 127 3.92 18.53 9.55
N MET A 128 2.96 19.22 10.17
CA MET A 128 2.74 19.22 11.61
C MET A 128 1.52 18.37 11.98
N LYS A 129 1.55 17.77 13.16
CA LYS A 129 0.42 17.00 13.71
C LYS A 129 -0.18 17.77 14.87
N ASN A 130 -1.51 18.02 14.81
CA ASN A 130 -2.20 18.67 15.91
C ASN A 130 -2.48 17.66 17.06
N LYS A 131 -2.86 18.19 18.24
CA LYS A 131 -3.18 17.37 19.44
C LYS A 131 -4.40 16.46 19.24
N GLN A 132 -5.25 16.73 18.26
CA GLN A 132 -6.46 15.99 17.93
C GLN A 132 -6.23 14.91 16.85
N GLY A 133 -4.97 14.71 16.42
CA GLY A 133 -4.59 13.70 15.42
C GLY A 133 -4.70 14.17 13.96
N GLY A 134 -5.17 15.37 13.69
CA GLY A 134 -5.17 15.99 12.38
C GLY A 134 -3.78 16.48 11.96
N PHE A 135 -3.63 16.79 10.68
CA PHE A 135 -2.39 17.34 10.13
C PHE A 135 -2.63 18.73 9.56
N TYR A 136 -1.63 19.58 9.70
CA TYR A 136 -1.57 20.88 9.05
C TYR A 136 -0.17 21.12 8.51
N TYR A 137 0.00 22.11 7.68
CA TYR A 137 1.27 22.42 7.05
C TYR A 137 1.68 23.85 7.38
N GLU A 138 2.94 23.99 7.74
CA GLU A 138 3.59 25.28 7.96
C GLU A 138 4.71 25.47 6.96
N VAL A 139 4.93 26.70 6.49
CA VAL A 139 6.09 27.02 5.67
C VAL A 139 7.34 26.95 6.56
N ASN A 140 8.36 26.28 6.08
CA ASN A 140 9.63 26.16 6.79
C ASN A 140 10.34 27.51 6.87
N ARG A 141 10.28 28.15 8.02
CA ARG A 141 10.95 29.46 8.27
C ARG A 141 12.47 29.35 8.21
N GLU A 142 13.03 28.15 8.41
CA GLU A 142 14.48 27.88 8.31
C GLU A 142 14.93 27.58 6.88
N HIS A 143 13.99 27.59 5.92
CA HIS A 143 14.34 27.38 4.51
C HIS A 143 15.32 28.44 4.03
N PRO A 144 16.42 28.08 3.34
CA PRO A 144 17.48 28.99 2.92
C PRO A 144 17.00 30.26 2.22
N LEU A 145 15.99 30.15 1.35
CA LEU A 145 15.40 31.31 0.66
C LEU A 145 14.68 32.26 1.63
N VAL A 146 13.94 31.73 2.62
CA VAL A 146 13.25 32.55 3.62
C VAL A 146 14.28 33.30 4.47
N GLN A 147 15.29 32.57 4.94
CA GLN A 147 16.36 33.16 5.73
C GLN A 147 17.19 34.19 4.94
N GLN A 148 17.42 33.94 3.64
CA GLN A 148 18.10 34.89 2.77
C GLN A 148 17.29 36.16 2.59
N MET A 149 15.96 36.08 2.41
CA MET A 149 15.09 37.25 2.30
C MET A 149 15.09 38.06 3.58
N ILE A 150 14.95 37.44 4.74
CA ILE A 150 14.97 38.11 6.05
C ILE A 150 16.32 38.81 6.28
N LYS A 151 17.41 38.14 5.96
CA LYS A 151 18.77 38.71 6.09
C LYS A 151 19.00 39.90 5.14
N ALA A 152 18.48 39.82 3.93
CA ALA A 152 18.64 40.90 2.93
C ALA A 152 17.74 42.11 3.26
N HIS A 153 16.59 41.87 3.89
CA HIS A 153 15.56 42.89 4.16
C HIS A 153 14.96 42.68 5.56
N PRO A 154 15.65 43.07 6.64
CA PRO A 154 15.16 42.85 8.01
C PRO A 154 13.84 43.65 8.30
N ASP A 155 13.62 44.72 7.61
CA ASP A 155 12.44 45.56 7.71
C ASP A 155 11.15 44.90 7.28
N ILE A 156 11.23 43.86 6.40
CA ILE A 156 10.02 43.14 5.94
C ILE A 156 9.75 41.86 6.72
N GLU A 157 10.53 41.49 7.70
CA GLU A 157 10.40 40.20 8.43
C GLU A 157 8.99 39.99 8.97
N VAL A 158 8.41 41.01 9.61
CA VAL A 158 7.07 40.94 10.18
C VAL A 158 6.01 40.76 9.10
N SER A 159 6.12 41.49 8.01
CA SER A 159 5.19 41.42 6.88
C SER A 159 5.32 40.11 6.14
N LEU A 160 6.53 39.59 5.95
CA LEU A 160 6.80 38.31 5.34
C LEU A 160 6.22 37.15 6.17
N ASN A 161 6.42 37.16 7.47
CA ASN A 161 5.87 36.14 8.36
C ASN A 161 4.32 36.19 8.38
N ALA A 162 3.71 37.36 8.34
CA ALA A 162 2.26 37.51 8.23
C ALA A 162 1.73 36.94 6.90
N LEU A 163 2.41 37.22 5.78
CA LEU A 163 2.06 36.67 4.47
C LEU A 163 2.17 35.13 4.44
N LEU A 164 3.27 34.57 4.95
CA LEU A 164 3.48 33.13 5.01
C LEU A 164 2.38 32.46 5.85
N GLN A 165 1.97 33.07 6.98
CA GLN A 165 0.89 32.57 7.80
C GLN A 165 -0.46 32.60 7.07
N GLN A 166 -0.75 33.62 6.28
CA GLN A 166 -1.96 33.65 5.44
C GLN A 166 -1.97 32.55 4.39
N ILE A 167 -0.82 32.26 3.78
CA ILE A 167 -0.67 31.17 2.82
C ILE A 167 -0.92 29.81 3.49
N GLU A 168 -0.43 29.60 4.72
CA GLU A 168 -0.66 28.40 5.52
C GLU A 168 -2.13 28.18 5.83
N MET A 169 -2.82 29.24 6.27
CA MET A 169 -4.24 29.20 6.60
C MET A 169 -5.15 29.03 5.37
N GLY A 170 -4.71 29.51 4.21
CA GLY A 170 -5.43 29.40 2.93
C GLY A 170 -5.24 28.06 2.20
N LEU A 171 -4.46 27.11 2.73
CA LEU A 171 -4.20 25.85 2.06
C LEU A 171 -5.48 25.01 2.00
N PRO A 172 -5.99 24.65 0.79
CA PRO A 172 -7.25 23.93 0.64
C PRO A 172 -7.06 22.42 0.91
N LEU A 173 -6.72 22.08 2.15
CA LEU A 173 -6.38 20.69 2.55
C LEU A 173 -7.52 19.72 2.26
N ASN A 174 -8.78 20.17 2.36
CA ASN A 174 -9.94 19.34 2.09
C ASN A 174 -10.09 18.96 0.62
N GLN A 175 -9.45 19.69 -0.30
CA GLN A 175 -9.48 19.42 -1.74
C GLN A 175 -8.25 18.60 -2.21
N LEU A 176 -7.18 18.56 -1.42
CA LEU A 176 -5.96 17.84 -1.74
C LEU A 176 -6.02 16.36 -1.37
N TYR A 177 -7.03 15.93 -0.59
CA TYR A 177 -7.20 14.57 -0.08
C TYR A 177 -8.49 13.91 -0.56
N VAL A 178 -8.83 14.10 -1.84
CA VAL A 178 -9.90 13.32 -2.50
C VAL A 178 -9.35 12.02 -3.07
#